data_e623946d20b04fdb89f7c35e51099d9b
#
_entry.id   e623946d20b04fdb89f7c35e51099d9b
#
_cell.length_a   1.000
_cell.length_b   1.000
_cell.length_c   1.000
_cell.angle_alpha   90.00
_cell.angle_beta   90.00
_cell.angle_gamma   90.00
#
_symmetry.space_group_name_H-M   'P 1'
#
loop_
_entity.id
_entity.type
_entity.pdbx_description
1 polymer ?
#
loop_
_entity_poly.entity_id
_entity_poly.type
_entity_poly.pdbx_seq_one_letter_code
_entity_poly.pdbx_strand_id
1 'polypeptide(L)'
;RTARRTTLPRRKTKLPALFDAVRTELPPEKLRLSVDPAALGFSCTHEISPPETFIGQDRAVTALEFGLGVDRPGYNVFVTGLSGTGKSTVVQSHIKQAVRRRMEKDWPPETYDWCYVYNFERPDQPEAVQLPRGQGAEIVRDVEALLGVLRRDLPAAYNDEAYKSEARQLTEASAAKRRDLMMATERAAGQRGFAIQAGSAGIAVIPIVEGKPLDQAKFLAMSDPQRALLEEARHEVSHSVEEAVRQVQKVEQEHGQAVAGLDRRVAEHTLETPFRRLREKYAGVEDALKFLAGLHKHTLESVS
;
A
#
# COMPACT_ATOMS: atom_id res chain seq x y z
N ARG A 1 92.60 -1.39 -0.58
CA ARG A 1 92.37 -0.45 -1.72
C ARG A 1 91.23 0.46 -1.32
N THR A 2 91.62 1.66 -0.88
CA THR A 2 90.77 2.75 -0.41
C THR A 2 90.18 3.50 -1.59
N ALA A 3 88.86 3.49 -1.73
CA ALA A 3 88.14 4.27 -2.74
C ALA A 3 87.99 5.72 -2.24
N ARG A 4 88.57 6.67 -2.92
CA ARG A 4 88.43 8.12 -2.70
C ARG A 4 86.99 8.53 -3.13
N ARG A 5 86.21 9.03 -2.20
CA ARG A 5 84.92 9.73 -2.49
C ARG A 5 85.24 11.11 -3.06
N THR A 6 84.99 11.29 -4.33
CA THR A 6 85.07 12.60 -5.00
C THR A 6 83.76 13.36 -4.65
N THR A 7 83.91 14.38 -3.80
CA THR A 7 82.84 15.33 -3.51
C THR A 7 82.72 16.33 -4.65
N LEU A 8 81.66 16.26 -5.40
CA LEU A 8 81.30 17.28 -6.38
C LEU A 8 80.97 18.61 -5.69
N PRO A 9 81.46 19.75 -6.22
CA PRO A 9 81.14 21.04 -5.62
C PRO A 9 79.64 21.38 -5.76
N ARG A 10 78.96 21.65 -4.62
CA ARG A 10 77.62 22.21 -4.60
C ARG A 10 77.62 23.57 -5.32
N ARG A 11 77.14 23.60 -6.56
CA ARG A 11 76.79 24.85 -7.24
C ARG A 11 75.73 25.54 -6.36
N LYS A 12 76.08 26.62 -5.71
CA LYS A 12 75.12 27.57 -5.11
C LYS A 12 74.41 28.25 -6.29
N THR A 13 73.30 27.71 -6.71
CA THR A 13 72.39 28.41 -7.55
C THR A 13 71.84 29.57 -6.73
N LYS A 14 72.30 30.79 -7.02
CA LYS A 14 71.57 32.00 -6.60
C LYS A 14 70.20 31.92 -7.22
N LEU A 15 69.21 31.71 -6.42
CA LEU A 15 67.85 31.96 -6.83
C LEU A 15 67.72 33.40 -7.38
N PRO A 16 67.08 33.61 -8.53
CA PRO A 16 66.97 34.94 -9.07
C PRO A 16 66.27 35.82 -8.04
N ALA A 17 66.66 37.09 -7.99
CA ALA A 17 66.18 38.14 -7.08
C ALA A 17 64.68 38.52 -7.28
N LEU A 18 63.81 37.54 -7.48
CA LEU A 18 62.41 37.70 -7.62
C LEU A 18 61.63 37.66 -6.30
N PHE A 19 62.29 37.27 -5.22
CA PHE A 19 61.75 37.35 -3.88
C PHE A 19 62.62 38.29 -3.02
N ASP A 20 62.32 39.58 -3.07
CA ASP A 20 62.80 40.54 -2.11
C ASP A 20 62.13 40.20 -0.77
N ALA A 21 62.89 39.62 0.17
CA ALA A 21 62.36 39.15 1.46
C ALA A 21 61.63 40.27 2.22
N VAL A 22 62.03 41.52 1.98
CA VAL A 22 61.35 42.71 2.56
C VAL A 22 59.94 42.95 2.04
N ARG A 23 59.62 42.45 0.83
CA ARG A 23 58.25 42.57 0.26
C ARG A 23 57.29 41.49 0.66
N THR A 24 57.74 40.39 1.24
CA THR A 24 56.92 39.26 1.68
C THR A 24 56.64 39.25 3.17
N GLU A 25 57.36 40.10 3.93
CA GLU A 25 57.13 40.25 5.36
C GLU A 25 55.90 41.15 5.59
N LEU A 26 54.86 40.55 6.14
CA LEU A 26 53.65 41.28 6.53
C LEU A 26 53.80 41.85 7.95
N PRO A 27 53.46 43.10 8.17
CA PRO A 27 53.46 43.67 9.50
C PRO A 27 52.41 42.94 10.36
N PRO A 28 52.66 42.82 11.71
CA PRO A 28 51.81 42.05 12.60
C PRO A 28 50.33 42.45 12.54
N GLU A 29 50.03 43.70 12.24
CA GLU A 29 48.67 44.24 12.13
C GLU A 29 47.92 43.67 10.93
N LYS A 30 48.62 43.22 9.88
CA LYS A 30 48.05 42.59 8.68
C LYS A 30 47.93 41.07 8.76
N LEU A 31 48.44 40.44 9.84
CA LEU A 31 48.32 39.00 10.06
C LEU A 31 46.95 38.60 10.58
N ARG A 32 46.18 39.55 11.08
CA ARG A 32 44.81 39.36 11.55
C ARG A 32 43.85 40.28 10.77
N LEU A 33 42.83 39.66 10.17
CA LEU A 33 41.76 40.44 9.59
C LEU A 33 40.98 41.12 10.73
N SER A 34 40.99 42.45 10.77
CA SER A 34 40.17 43.25 11.65
C SER A 34 39.25 44.13 10.79
N VAL A 35 37.98 44.11 11.14
CA VAL A 35 36.96 44.92 10.45
C VAL A 35 36.54 46.00 11.44
N ASP A 36 36.60 47.27 10.99
CA ASP A 36 36.04 48.39 11.77
C ASP A 36 34.52 48.26 11.86
N PRO A 37 33.92 48.11 13.05
CA PRO A 37 32.47 48.04 13.21
C PRO A 37 31.73 49.23 12.58
N ALA A 38 32.32 50.41 12.57
CA ALA A 38 31.72 51.62 12.00
C ALA A 38 31.60 51.53 10.43
N ALA A 39 32.49 50.72 9.78
CA ALA A 39 32.46 50.54 8.34
C ALA A 39 31.38 49.52 7.87
N LEU A 40 30.75 48.82 8.81
CA LEU A 40 29.76 47.77 8.43
C LEU A 40 28.39 48.35 8.00
N GLY A 41 28.05 49.60 8.38
CA GLY A 41 26.84 50.26 7.95
C GLY A 41 25.54 49.72 8.57
N PHE A 42 25.64 48.87 9.61
CA PHE A 42 24.51 48.34 10.38
C PHE A 42 24.89 48.21 11.86
N SER A 43 23.90 48.27 12.73
CA SER A 43 24.11 48.20 14.20
C SER A 43 23.93 46.77 14.74
N CYS A 44 23.09 45.96 14.12
CA CYS A 44 22.87 44.56 14.51
C CYS A 44 22.54 43.66 13.30
N THR A 45 22.71 42.35 13.46
CA THR A 45 22.52 41.36 12.42
C THR A 45 21.07 41.25 11.94
N HIS A 46 20.09 41.74 12.69
CA HIS A 46 18.69 41.77 12.24
C HIS A 46 18.42 42.77 11.11
N GLU A 47 19.30 43.75 10.92
CA GLU A 47 19.22 44.72 9.85
C GLU A 47 19.72 44.22 8.52
N ILE A 48 20.35 43.02 8.50
CA ILE A 48 20.95 42.46 7.32
C ILE A 48 20.08 41.30 6.79
N SER A 49 19.67 41.38 5.55
CA SER A 49 19.08 40.23 4.86
C SER A 49 20.14 39.16 4.58
N PRO A 50 19.81 37.87 4.73
CA PRO A 50 20.72 36.81 4.33
C PRO A 50 21.13 36.97 2.86
N PRO A 51 22.42 36.77 2.51
CA PRO A 51 22.85 36.89 1.13
C PRO A 51 22.15 35.84 0.26
N GLU A 52 21.52 36.27 -0.81
CA GLU A 52 20.88 35.39 -1.78
C GLU A 52 21.88 34.72 -2.72
N THR A 53 23.11 35.24 -2.77
CA THR A 53 24.17 34.76 -3.65
C THR A 53 25.39 34.29 -2.85
N PHE A 54 26.11 33.34 -3.42
CA PHE A 54 27.37 32.88 -2.84
C PHE A 54 28.48 33.90 -3.10
N ILE A 55 29.22 34.25 -2.05
CA ILE A 55 30.35 35.16 -2.13
C ILE A 55 31.57 34.37 -2.62
N GLY A 56 32.17 34.81 -3.69
CA GLY A 56 33.31 34.15 -4.31
C GLY A 56 32.91 33.00 -5.27
N GLN A 57 33.90 32.35 -5.88
CA GLN A 57 33.72 31.27 -6.87
C GLN A 57 32.95 31.70 -8.14
N ASP A 58 33.07 32.93 -8.56
CA ASP A 58 32.34 33.52 -9.69
C ASP A 58 32.42 32.72 -10.99
N ARG A 59 33.61 32.11 -11.25
CA ARG A 59 33.82 31.25 -12.42
C ARG A 59 32.98 29.95 -12.33
N ALA A 60 32.88 29.36 -11.15
CA ALA A 60 32.10 28.15 -10.95
C ALA A 60 30.61 28.44 -11.04
N VAL A 61 30.16 29.57 -10.49
CA VAL A 61 28.79 30.06 -10.56
C VAL A 61 28.40 30.31 -12.02
N THR A 62 29.20 31.06 -12.78
CA THR A 62 28.96 31.34 -14.20
C THR A 62 28.90 30.05 -15.04
N ALA A 63 29.79 29.09 -14.78
CA ALA A 63 29.80 27.81 -15.48
C ALA A 63 28.55 26.97 -15.14
N LEU A 64 28.10 27.01 -13.87
CA LEU A 64 26.87 26.34 -13.45
C LEU A 64 25.63 26.98 -14.08
N GLU A 65 25.53 28.31 -14.08
CA GLU A 65 24.43 29.03 -14.74
C GLU A 65 24.36 28.76 -16.24
N PHE A 66 25.52 28.76 -16.90
CA PHE A 66 25.60 28.37 -18.31
C PHE A 66 25.11 26.92 -18.50
N GLY A 67 25.61 25.99 -17.69
CA GLY A 67 25.22 24.57 -17.80
C GLY A 67 23.73 24.33 -17.55
N LEU A 68 23.14 25.02 -16.58
CA LEU A 68 21.70 24.96 -16.30
C LEU A 68 20.85 25.65 -17.39
N GLY A 69 21.47 26.53 -18.17
CA GLY A 69 20.81 27.21 -19.30
C GLY A 69 20.78 26.39 -20.60
N VAL A 70 21.60 25.33 -20.70
CA VAL A 70 21.66 24.48 -21.90
C VAL A 70 20.53 23.46 -21.88
N ASP A 71 19.53 23.67 -22.70
CA ASP A 71 18.40 22.74 -22.86
C ASP A 71 18.67 21.75 -24.01
N ARG A 72 19.49 20.75 -23.74
CA ARG A 72 19.84 19.68 -24.69
C ARG A 72 19.88 18.31 -23.99
N PRO A 73 19.25 17.28 -24.55
CA PRO A 73 19.36 15.92 -24.04
C PRO A 73 20.81 15.45 -23.93
N GLY A 74 21.16 14.82 -22.80
CA GLY A 74 22.51 14.31 -22.55
C GLY A 74 23.51 15.35 -22.04
N TYR A 75 23.15 16.63 -21.89
CA TYR A 75 23.99 17.65 -21.30
C TYR A 75 23.91 17.58 -19.78
N ASN A 76 24.94 16.97 -19.16
CA ASN A 76 25.01 16.83 -17.72
C ASN A 76 26.09 17.74 -17.12
N VAL A 77 25.78 18.38 -16.01
CA VAL A 77 26.72 19.22 -15.26
C VAL A 77 27.35 18.38 -14.14
N PHE A 78 28.68 18.24 -14.18
CA PHE A 78 29.45 17.55 -13.15
C PHE A 78 30.13 18.58 -12.24
N VAL A 79 29.85 18.52 -10.93
CA VAL A 79 30.40 19.43 -9.93
C VAL A 79 31.35 18.68 -9.00
N THR A 80 32.66 19.08 -9.04
CA THR A 80 33.67 18.44 -8.23
C THR A 80 34.38 19.46 -7.32
N GLY A 81 35.05 19.00 -6.28
CA GLY A 81 35.81 19.80 -5.33
C GLY A 81 35.88 19.14 -3.94
N LEU A 82 36.63 19.74 -3.03
CA LEU A 82 36.83 19.26 -1.66
C LEU A 82 35.48 19.11 -0.92
N SER A 83 35.41 18.16 0.00
CA SER A 83 34.25 18.01 0.88
C SER A 83 34.09 19.25 1.78
N GLY A 84 32.83 19.64 2.08
CA GLY A 84 32.56 20.81 2.95
C GLY A 84 32.67 22.17 2.30
N THR A 85 32.96 22.28 0.99
CA THR A 85 33.07 23.58 0.28
C THR A 85 31.78 24.19 -0.18
N GLY A 86 30.63 23.70 0.27
CA GLY A 86 29.30 24.24 -0.04
C GLY A 86 28.76 23.90 -1.44
N LYS A 87 29.36 22.91 -2.16
CA LYS A 87 28.93 22.54 -3.52
C LYS A 87 27.42 22.27 -3.64
N SER A 88 26.89 21.43 -2.77
CA SER A 88 25.46 21.08 -2.79
C SER A 88 24.57 22.28 -2.55
N THR A 89 24.96 23.17 -1.64
CA THR A 89 24.20 24.39 -1.32
C THR A 89 24.18 25.36 -2.51
N VAL A 90 25.34 25.56 -3.18
CA VAL A 90 25.44 26.39 -4.38
C VAL A 90 24.55 25.83 -5.49
N VAL A 91 24.70 24.55 -5.79
CA VAL A 91 23.92 23.87 -6.85
C VAL A 91 22.41 23.97 -6.58
N GLN A 92 21.96 23.64 -5.36
CA GLN A 92 20.54 23.74 -4.98
C GLN A 92 20.00 25.16 -5.08
N SER A 93 20.79 26.17 -4.66
CA SER A 93 20.37 27.57 -4.77
C SER A 93 20.18 27.99 -6.22
N HIS A 94 21.15 27.69 -7.10
CA HIS A 94 21.07 28.03 -8.51
C HIS A 94 19.96 27.27 -9.25
N ILE A 95 19.74 25.99 -8.93
CA ILE A 95 18.61 25.24 -9.47
C ILE A 95 17.28 25.91 -9.07
N LYS A 96 17.12 26.25 -7.78
CA LYS A 96 15.91 26.95 -7.31
C LYS A 96 15.67 28.28 -8.03
N GLN A 97 16.74 29.05 -8.24
CA GLN A 97 16.65 30.32 -8.98
C GLN A 97 16.31 30.09 -10.47
N ALA A 98 16.96 29.12 -11.11
CA ALA A 98 16.71 28.76 -12.50
C ALA A 98 15.26 28.32 -12.70
N VAL A 99 14.75 27.48 -11.79
CA VAL A 99 13.33 27.04 -11.78
C VAL A 99 12.40 28.25 -11.61
N ARG A 100 12.62 29.12 -10.62
CA ARG A 100 11.81 30.34 -10.43
C ARG A 100 11.75 31.20 -11.69
N ARG A 101 12.91 31.52 -12.29
CA ARG A 101 13.00 32.32 -13.53
C ARG A 101 12.24 31.69 -14.71
N ARG A 102 12.26 30.34 -14.80
CA ARG A 102 11.50 29.62 -15.84
C ARG A 102 10.00 29.62 -15.56
N MET A 103 9.60 29.52 -14.28
CA MET A 103 8.19 29.58 -13.86
C MET A 103 7.55 30.94 -14.15
N GLU A 104 8.32 32.05 -14.07
CA GLU A 104 7.86 33.41 -14.38
C GLU A 104 7.67 33.65 -15.90
N LYS A 105 8.23 32.78 -16.74
CA LYS A 105 8.20 32.89 -18.22
C LYS A 105 7.27 31.89 -18.89
N ASP A 106 6.17 31.48 -18.25
CA ASP A 106 5.26 30.47 -18.80
C ASP A 106 6.01 29.20 -19.26
N TRP A 107 6.77 28.64 -18.38
CA TRP A 107 7.52 27.41 -18.65
C TRP A 107 6.57 26.28 -19.05
N PRO A 108 7.02 25.37 -19.96
CA PRO A 108 6.16 24.44 -20.66
C PRO A 108 5.22 23.66 -19.73
N PRO A 109 4.01 23.37 -20.20
CA PRO A 109 2.95 22.67 -19.44
C PRO A 109 3.32 21.23 -19.02
N GLU A 110 4.52 20.79 -19.30
CA GLU A 110 4.99 19.40 -19.14
C GLU A 110 5.73 19.13 -17.81
N THR A 111 5.42 19.87 -16.76
CA THR A 111 5.89 19.50 -15.41
C THR A 111 4.84 18.67 -14.71
N TYR A 112 5.25 17.49 -14.26
CA TYR A 112 4.38 16.53 -13.60
C TYR A 112 4.80 16.33 -12.16
N ASP A 113 3.82 16.05 -11.32
CA ASP A 113 4.06 15.46 -10.01
C ASP A 113 4.11 13.93 -10.16
N TRP A 114 5.03 13.28 -9.47
CA TRP A 114 5.14 11.84 -9.44
C TRP A 114 4.82 11.33 -8.05
N CYS A 115 3.87 10.41 -7.96
CA CYS A 115 3.50 9.74 -6.73
C CYS A 115 3.78 8.24 -6.86
N TYR A 116 4.35 7.65 -5.81
CA TYR A 116 4.42 6.20 -5.70
C TYR A 116 3.19 5.73 -4.93
N VAL A 117 2.44 4.83 -5.54
CA VAL A 117 1.23 4.26 -4.97
C VAL A 117 1.37 2.75 -4.76
N TYR A 118 0.52 2.22 -3.90
CA TYR A 118 0.49 0.78 -3.65
C TYR A 118 0.02 0.03 -4.90
N ASN A 119 0.76 -1.00 -5.28
CA ASN A 119 0.41 -1.90 -6.38
C ASN A 119 -0.37 -3.09 -5.80
N PHE A 120 -1.65 -3.17 -6.12
CA PHE A 120 -2.55 -4.21 -5.61
C PHE A 120 -2.27 -5.60 -6.20
N GLU A 121 -1.61 -5.68 -7.36
CA GLU A 121 -1.23 -6.94 -7.99
C GLU A 121 0.14 -7.44 -7.53
N ARG A 122 1.09 -6.50 -7.29
CA ARG A 122 2.46 -6.78 -6.87
C ARG A 122 2.87 -5.85 -5.73
N PRO A 123 2.54 -6.22 -4.48
CA PRO A 123 2.75 -5.37 -3.30
C PRO A 123 4.21 -4.97 -3.05
N ASP A 124 5.16 -5.75 -3.55
CA ASP A 124 6.60 -5.52 -3.47
C ASP A 124 7.13 -4.51 -4.50
N GLN A 125 6.30 -4.11 -5.47
CA GLN A 125 6.66 -3.21 -6.56
C GLN A 125 5.70 -2.02 -6.65
N PRO A 126 5.98 -0.90 -5.96
CA PRO A 126 5.15 0.29 -6.04
C PRO A 126 4.97 0.77 -7.49
N GLU A 127 3.79 1.28 -7.81
CA GLU A 127 3.47 1.86 -9.10
C GLU A 127 3.67 3.37 -9.08
N ALA A 128 4.29 3.93 -10.13
CA ALA A 128 4.46 5.36 -10.28
C ALA A 128 3.26 5.95 -11.03
N VAL A 129 2.61 6.93 -10.42
CA VAL A 129 1.48 7.67 -11.00
C VAL A 129 1.94 9.06 -11.38
N GLN A 130 1.74 9.43 -12.64
CA GLN A 130 2.04 10.75 -13.17
C GLN A 130 0.79 11.63 -13.08
N LEU A 131 0.97 12.82 -12.50
CA LEU A 131 -0.11 13.78 -12.27
C LEU A 131 0.28 15.15 -12.80
N PRO A 132 -0.65 15.98 -13.25
CA PRO A 132 -0.41 17.39 -13.50
C PRO A 132 0.19 18.08 -12.28
N ARG A 133 1.03 19.06 -12.52
CA ARG A 133 1.72 19.82 -11.46
C ARG A 133 0.76 20.34 -10.41
N GLY A 134 1.09 20.12 -9.13
CA GLY A 134 0.32 20.54 -7.96
C GLY A 134 -0.71 19.51 -7.50
N GLN A 135 -1.08 18.54 -8.35
CA GLN A 135 -2.09 17.53 -8.00
C GLN A 135 -1.54 16.37 -7.15
N GLY A 136 -0.22 16.19 -7.07
CA GLY A 136 0.37 15.11 -6.26
C GLY A 136 0.02 15.20 -4.77
N ALA A 137 0.16 16.38 -4.17
CA ALA A 137 -0.25 16.59 -2.78
C ALA A 137 -1.78 16.59 -2.59
N GLU A 138 -2.52 16.87 -3.65
CA GLU A 138 -3.98 16.88 -3.62
C GLU A 138 -4.54 15.46 -3.62
N ILE A 139 -4.06 14.58 -4.50
CA ILE A 139 -4.51 13.19 -4.54
C ILE A 139 -4.20 12.43 -3.25
N VAL A 140 -3.06 12.71 -2.60
CA VAL A 140 -2.73 12.13 -1.30
C VAL A 140 -3.79 12.48 -0.26
N ARG A 141 -4.12 13.77 -0.13
CA ARG A 141 -5.16 14.25 0.81
C ARG A 141 -6.54 13.67 0.49
N ASP A 142 -6.88 13.58 -0.79
CA ASP A 142 -8.17 13.04 -1.23
C ASP A 142 -8.30 11.54 -0.93
N VAL A 143 -7.24 10.78 -1.16
CA VAL A 143 -7.20 9.35 -0.83
C VAL A 143 -7.23 9.13 0.68
N GLU A 144 -6.51 9.93 1.48
CA GLU A 144 -6.59 9.88 2.94
C GLU A 144 -8.00 10.19 3.45
N ALA A 145 -8.65 11.21 2.88
CA ALA A 145 -10.03 11.56 3.20
C ALA A 145 -10.99 10.43 2.81
N LEU A 146 -10.82 9.83 1.61
CA LEU A 146 -11.58 8.66 1.17
C LEU A 146 -11.45 7.52 2.18
N LEU A 147 -10.23 7.14 2.56
CA LEU A 147 -10.00 6.08 3.54
C LEU A 147 -10.64 6.39 4.90
N GLY A 148 -10.64 7.66 5.31
CA GLY A 148 -11.34 8.11 6.51
C GLY A 148 -12.87 7.91 6.43
N VAL A 149 -13.46 8.24 5.27
CA VAL A 149 -14.88 8.00 4.98
C VAL A 149 -15.19 6.50 5.00
N LEU A 150 -14.40 5.68 4.31
CA LEU A 150 -14.62 4.24 4.23
C LEU A 150 -14.55 3.56 5.61
N ARG A 151 -13.57 3.93 6.42
CA ARG A 151 -13.43 3.39 7.80
C ARG A 151 -14.63 3.71 8.70
N ARG A 152 -15.33 4.78 8.43
CA ARG A 152 -16.53 5.16 9.17
C ARG A 152 -17.79 4.55 8.58
N ASP A 153 -17.97 4.64 7.27
CA ASP A 153 -19.25 4.38 6.60
C ASP A 153 -19.46 2.89 6.32
N LEU A 154 -18.40 2.10 6.03
CA LEU A 154 -18.53 0.66 5.86
C LEU A 154 -19.04 -0.05 7.14
N PRO A 155 -18.41 0.11 8.31
CA PRO A 155 -18.96 -0.49 9.53
C PRO A 155 -20.36 0.02 9.88
N ALA A 156 -20.69 1.27 9.58
CA ALA A 156 -22.01 1.83 9.80
C ALA A 156 -23.05 1.16 8.91
N ALA A 157 -22.75 0.92 7.64
CA ALA A 157 -23.63 0.24 6.69
C ALA A 157 -23.95 -1.21 7.11
N TYR A 158 -22.95 -1.95 7.62
CA TYR A 158 -23.15 -3.30 8.18
C TYR A 158 -23.87 -3.30 9.55
N ASN A 159 -23.88 -2.17 10.24
CA ASN A 159 -24.65 -2.00 11.47
C ASN A 159 -26.06 -1.48 11.24
N ASP A 160 -26.40 -1.11 10.01
CA ASP A 160 -27.73 -0.60 9.68
C ASP A 160 -28.84 -1.67 9.87
N GLU A 161 -30.03 -1.23 10.27
CA GLU A 161 -31.13 -2.14 10.57
C GLU A 161 -31.64 -2.85 9.32
N ALA A 162 -31.58 -2.22 8.14
CA ALA A 162 -31.95 -2.83 6.88
C ALA A 162 -31.05 -4.03 6.55
N TYR A 163 -29.72 -3.87 6.66
CA TYR A 163 -28.75 -4.96 6.49
C TYR A 163 -29.00 -6.09 7.49
N LYS A 164 -29.13 -5.78 8.78
CA LYS A 164 -29.35 -6.76 9.85
C LYS A 164 -30.65 -7.54 9.63
N SER A 165 -31.71 -6.86 9.18
CA SER A 165 -33.01 -7.50 8.88
C SER A 165 -32.86 -8.49 7.71
N GLU A 166 -32.23 -8.09 6.60
CA GLU A 166 -32.02 -8.96 5.43
C GLU A 166 -31.11 -10.16 5.79
N ALA A 167 -30.03 -9.94 6.54
CA ALA A 167 -29.13 -11.00 7.00
C ALA A 167 -29.86 -12.02 7.92
N ARG A 168 -30.72 -11.53 8.84
CA ARG A 168 -31.56 -12.40 9.66
C ARG A 168 -32.53 -13.22 8.82
N GLN A 169 -33.21 -12.61 7.85
CA GLN A 169 -34.13 -13.33 6.95
C GLN A 169 -33.43 -14.45 6.18
N LEU A 170 -32.22 -14.20 5.65
CA LEU A 170 -31.40 -15.23 4.99
C LEU A 170 -31.07 -16.38 5.94
N THR A 171 -30.66 -16.05 7.17
CA THR A 171 -30.32 -17.04 8.19
C THR A 171 -31.55 -17.86 8.62
N GLU A 172 -32.65 -17.22 8.87
CA GLU A 172 -33.92 -17.88 9.24
C GLU A 172 -34.47 -18.79 8.13
N ALA A 173 -34.42 -18.33 6.87
CA ALA A 173 -34.83 -19.10 5.71
C ALA A 173 -33.96 -20.36 5.53
N SER A 174 -32.62 -20.23 5.69
CA SER A 174 -31.70 -21.37 5.64
C SER A 174 -31.96 -22.37 6.79
N ALA A 175 -32.15 -21.86 8.02
CA ALA A 175 -32.44 -22.66 9.18
C ALA A 175 -33.79 -23.40 9.06
N ALA A 176 -34.81 -22.76 8.47
CA ALA A 176 -36.08 -23.40 8.20
C ALA A 176 -35.93 -24.54 7.18
N LYS A 177 -35.28 -24.30 6.04
CA LYS A 177 -35.03 -25.34 5.03
C LYS A 177 -34.31 -26.54 5.62
N ARG A 178 -33.24 -26.31 6.43
CA ARG A 178 -32.51 -27.40 7.09
C ARG A 178 -33.39 -28.20 8.05
N ARG A 179 -34.20 -27.51 8.86
CA ARG A 179 -35.13 -28.17 9.77
C ARG A 179 -36.16 -29.02 9.01
N ASP A 180 -36.75 -28.50 7.94
CA ASP A 180 -37.71 -29.20 7.14
C ASP A 180 -37.15 -30.48 6.50
N LEU A 181 -35.89 -30.38 5.95
CA LEU A 181 -35.19 -31.53 5.41
C LEU A 181 -34.93 -32.60 6.47
N MET A 182 -34.44 -32.20 7.64
CA MET A 182 -34.16 -33.14 8.72
C MET A 182 -35.45 -33.79 9.25
N MET A 183 -36.54 -33.03 9.50
CA MET A 183 -37.79 -33.56 9.92
C MET A 183 -38.43 -34.48 8.89
N ALA A 184 -38.30 -34.18 7.60
CA ALA A 184 -38.79 -35.06 6.54
C ALA A 184 -38.04 -36.41 6.53
N THR A 185 -36.72 -36.34 6.71
CA THR A 185 -35.87 -37.55 6.77
C THR A 185 -36.14 -38.39 8.01
N GLU A 186 -36.28 -37.74 9.17
CA GLU A 186 -36.65 -38.43 10.43
C GLU A 186 -38.04 -39.09 10.32
N ARG A 187 -39.04 -38.43 9.72
CA ARG A 187 -40.37 -39.03 9.48
C ARG A 187 -40.29 -40.23 8.53
N ALA A 188 -39.53 -40.11 7.44
CA ALA A 188 -39.37 -41.19 6.49
C ALA A 188 -38.67 -42.41 7.11
N ALA A 189 -37.64 -42.17 7.94
CA ALA A 189 -36.97 -43.23 8.71
C ALA A 189 -37.91 -43.86 9.74
N GLY A 190 -38.71 -43.03 10.47
CA GLY A 190 -39.69 -43.52 11.46
C GLY A 190 -40.80 -44.37 10.82
N GLN A 191 -41.30 -44.03 9.65
CA GLN A 191 -42.27 -44.84 8.90
C GLN A 191 -41.73 -46.23 8.52
N ARG A 192 -40.41 -46.36 8.39
CA ARG A 192 -39.73 -47.62 8.10
C ARG A 192 -39.24 -48.36 9.37
N GLY A 193 -39.56 -47.84 10.55
CA GLY A 193 -39.17 -48.45 11.84
C GLY A 193 -37.75 -48.12 12.24
N PHE A 194 -37.17 -46.99 11.82
CA PHE A 194 -35.81 -46.57 12.19
C PHE A 194 -35.82 -45.19 12.89
N ALA A 195 -34.90 -44.98 13.80
CA ALA A 195 -34.58 -43.71 14.38
C ALA A 195 -33.21 -43.22 13.85
N ILE A 196 -33.08 -41.90 13.66
CA ILE A 196 -31.83 -41.25 13.28
C ILE A 196 -31.25 -40.63 14.53
N GLN A 197 -30.00 -40.99 14.86
CA GLN A 197 -29.28 -40.46 16.02
C GLN A 197 -27.97 -39.80 15.54
N ALA A 198 -27.84 -38.52 15.83
CA ALA A 198 -26.57 -37.82 15.62
C ALA A 198 -25.62 -38.10 16.79
N GLY A 199 -24.41 -38.53 16.51
CA GLY A 199 -23.37 -38.80 17.48
C GLY A 199 -22.01 -38.26 17.06
N SER A 200 -21.02 -38.35 17.90
CA SER A 200 -19.64 -37.90 17.65
C SER A 200 -18.95 -38.59 16.44
N ALA A 201 -19.40 -39.81 16.12
CA ALA A 201 -18.88 -40.58 14.98
C ALA A 201 -19.69 -40.42 13.68
N GLY A 202 -20.73 -39.55 13.66
CA GLY A 202 -21.59 -39.34 12.54
C GLY A 202 -23.07 -39.60 12.85
N ILE A 203 -23.89 -39.81 11.80
CA ILE A 203 -25.31 -40.09 11.91
C ILE A 203 -25.52 -41.61 11.92
N ALA A 204 -26.12 -42.14 12.95
CA ALA A 204 -26.43 -43.55 13.07
C ALA A 204 -27.91 -43.80 12.80
N VAL A 205 -28.22 -44.83 11.98
CA VAL A 205 -29.58 -45.31 11.73
C VAL A 205 -29.82 -46.55 12.61
N ILE A 206 -30.75 -46.41 13.54
CA ILE A 206 -31.00 -47.41 14.57
C ILE A 206 -32.40 -48.00 14.38
N PRO A 207 -32.57 -49.31 14.20
CA PRO A 207 -33.89 -49.95 14.08
C PRO A 207 -34.63 -49.85 15.43
N ILE A 208 -35.90 -49.51 15.34
CA ILE A 208 -36.82 -49.41 16.49
C ILE A 208 -37.87 -50.50 16.39
N VAL A 209 -37.93 -51.33 17.42
CA VAL A 209 -38.95 -52.38 17.58
C VAL A 209 -39.70 -52.13 18.90
N GLU A 210 -41.07 -52.09 18.83
CA GLU A 210 -41.92 -51.79 19.99
C GLU A 210 -41.57 -50.47 20.72
N GLY A 211 -41.10 -49.45 19.95
CA GLY A 211 -40.75 -48.15 20.50
C GLY A 211 -39.38 -48.07 21.20
N LYS A 212 -38.58 -49.13 21.14
CA LYS A 212 -37.22 -49.19 21.74
C LYS A 212 -36.18 -49.54 20.68
N PRO A 213 -34.92 -49.06 20.83
CA PRO A 213 -33.80 -49.51 20.01
C PRO A 213 -33.69 -51.05 20.01
N LEU A 214 -33.49 -51.64 18.88
CA LEU A 214 -33.32 -53.08 18.74
C LEU A 214 -32.04 -53.51 19.44
N ASP A 215 -32.20 -54.36 20.46
CA ASP A 215 -31.08 -54.98 21.18
C ASP A 215 -30.41 -56.06 20.34
N GLN A 216 -29.07 -56.20 20.48
CA GLN A 216 -28.27 -57.19 19.81
C GLN A 216 -28.76 -58.63 20.02
N ALA A 217 -29.27 -58.95 21.23
CA ALA A 217 -29.79 -60.27 21.55
C ALA A 217 -31.09 -60.57 20.73
N LYS A 218 -31.99 -59.57 20.57
CA LYS A 218 -33.18 -59.67 19.74
C LYS A 218 -32.86 -59.79 18.26
N PHE A 219 -31.85 -59.05 17.77
CA PHE A 219 -31.40 -59.17 16.40
C PHE A 219 -30.86 -60.55 16.06
N LEU A 220 -30.03 -61.15 16.95
CA LEU A 220 -29.53 -62.51 16.79
C LEU A 220 -30.60 -63.62 16.85
N ALA A 221 -31.73 -63.37 17.56
CA ALA A 221 -32.86 -64.28 17.64
C ALA A 221 -33.80 -64.25 16.39
N MET A 222 -33.59 -63.29 15.47
CA MET A 222 -34.37 -63.19 14.23
C MET A 222 -33.98 -64.27 13.21
N SER A 223 -34.91 -64.73 12.40
CA SER A 223 -34.65 -65.61 11.28
C SER A 223 -33.84 -64.93 10.20
N ASP A 224 -33.06 -65.69 9.39
CA ASP A 224 -32.23 -65.13 8.31
C ASP A 224 -33.00 -64.26 7.32
N PRO A 225 -34.24 -64.62 6.86
CA PRO A 225 -35.04 -63.74 6.01
C PRO A 225 -35.43 -62.39 6.68
N GLN A 226 -35.71 -62.41 8.00
CA GLN A 226 -36.06 -61.21 8.74
C GLN A 226 -34.88 -60.26 8.90
N ARG A 227 -33.67 -60.80 9.16
CA ARG A 227 -32.42 -60.04 9.21
C ARG A 227 -32.11 -59.39 7.85
N ALA A 228 -32.27 -60.13 6.74
CA ALA A 228 -32.03 -59.64 5.40
C ALA A 228 -32.95 -58.47 5.07
N LEU A 229 -34.26 -58.57 5.33
CA LEU A 229 -35.20 -57.47 5.13
C LEU A 229 -34.88 -56.23 5.98
N LEU A 230 -34.46 -56.44 7.24
CA LEU A 230 -34.09 -55.33 8.12
C LEU A 230 -32.83 -54.59 7.63
N GLU A 231 -31.84 -55.35 7.16
CA GLU A 231 -30.61 -54.78 6.61
C GLU A 231 -30.85 -54.05 5.29
N GLU A 232 -31.71 -54.58 4.42
CA GLU A 232 -32.12 -53.89 3.18
C GLU A 232 -32.82 -52.58 3.50
N ALA A 233 -33.81 -52.59 4.42
CA ALA A 233 -34.49 -51.36 4.84
C ALA A 233 -33.54 -50.38 5.53
N ARG A 234 -32.57 -50.84 6.31
CA ARG A 234 -31.52 -50.03 6.92
C ARG A 234 -30.65 -49.36 5.87
N HIS A 235 -30.28 -50.10 4.82
CA HIS A 235 -29.48 -49.55 3.69
C HIS A 235 -30.23 -48.45 2.97
N GLU A 236 -31.55 -48.64 2.67
CA GLU A 236 -32.35 -47.61 2.04
C GLU A 236 -32.51 -46.34 2.89
N VAL A 237 -32.72 -46.51 4.21
CA VAL A 237 -32.80 -45.36 5.14
C VAL A 237 -31.44 -44.67 5.25
N SER A 238 -30.33 -45.41 5.34
CA SER A 238 -28.96 -44.83 5.33
C SER A 238 -28.68 -44.01 4.10
N HIS A 239 -29.06 -44.51 2.91
CA HIS A 239 -28.92 -43.77 1.65
C HIS A 239 -29.79 -42.51 1.66
N SER A 240 -31.02 -42.57 2.18
CA SER A 240 -31.88 -41.39 2.32
C SER A 240 -31.28 -40.32 3.28
N VAL A 241 -30.68 -40.76 4.37
CA VAL A 241 -29.99 -39.89 5.31
C VAL A 241 -28.78 -39.24 4.67
N GLU A 242 -27.97 -39.99 3.92
CA GLU A 242 -26.80 -39.44 3.19
C GLU A 242 -27.24 -38.38 2.16
N GLU A 243 -28.34 -38.61 1.46
CA GLU A 243 -28.90 -37.64 0.53
C GLU A 243 -29.37 -36.37 1.24
N ALA A 244 -30.03 -36.50 2.39
CA ALA A 244 -30.45 -35.36 3.20
C ALA A 244 -29.28 -34.56 3.71
N VAL A 245 -28.16 -35.22 4.12
CA VAL A 245 -26.93 -34.55 4.53
C VAL A 245 -26.34 -33.76 3.36
N ARG A 246 -26.28 -34.34 2.16
CA ARG A 246 -25.83 -33.58 0.96
C ARG A 246 -26.71 -32.36 0.66
N GLN A 247 -28.03 -32.49 0.80
CA GLN A 247 -28.94 -31.36 0.60
C GLN A 247 -28.77 -30.28 1.68
N VAL A 248 -28.54 -30.65 2.95
CA VAL A 248 -28.26 -29.72 4.03
C VAL A 248 -26.93 -28.95 3.72
N GLN A 249 -25.88 -29.64 3.29
CA GLN A 249 -24.62 -28.99 2.88
C GLN A 249 -24.82 -28.01 1.73
N LYS A 250 -25.67 -28.36 0.76
CA LYS A 250 -26.01 -27.44 -0.35
C LYS A 250 -26.75 -26.19 0.15
N VAL A 251 -27.70 -26.34 1.07
CA VAL A 251 -28.43 -25.21 1.69
C VAL A 251 -27.44 -24.31 2.45
N GLU A 252 -26.46 -24.87 3.15
CA GLU A 252 -25.43 -24.10 3.85
C GLU A 252 -24.53 -23.33 2.88
N GLN A 253 -24.15 -23.96 1.77
CA GLN A 253 -23.37 -23.28 0.72
C GLN A 253 -24.17 -22.15 0.08
N GLU A 254 -25.45 -22.38 -0.28
CA GLU A 254 -26.34 -21.35 -0.83
C GLU A 254 -26.52 -20.18 0.16
N HIS A 255 -26.64 -20.46 1.45
CA HIS A 255 -26.69 -19.43 2.49
C HIS A 255 -25.43 -18.60 2.53
N GLY A 256 -24.25 -19.24 2.56
CA GLY A 256 -22.95 -18.53 2.53
C GLY A 256 -22.84 -17.62 1.31
N GLN A 257 -23.23 -18.10 0.12
CA GLN A 257 -23.24 -17.30 -1.11
C GLN A 257 -24.23 -16.12 -1.04
N ALA A 258 -25.40 -16.33 -0.44
CA ALA A 258 -26.40 -15.28 -0.32
C ALA A 258 -25.95 -14.17 0.65
N VAL A 259 -25.31 -14.53 1.76
CA VAL A 259 -24.75 -13.57 2.73
C VAL A 259 -23.58 -12.80 2.09
N ALA A 260 -22.64 -13.48 1.45
CA ALA A 260 -21.54 -12.83 0.73
C ALA A 260 -22.06 -11.89 -0.38
N GLY A 261 -23.13 -12.29 -1.08
CA GLY A 261 -23.79 -11.43 -2.06
C GLY A 261 -24.45 -10.19 -1.43
N LEU A 262 -25.02 -10.30 -0.23
CA LEU A 262 -25.55 -9.17 0.52
C LEU A 262 -24.43 -8.23 0.94
N ASP A 263 -23.35 -8.77 1.53
CA ASP A 263 -22.19 -8.00 1.97
C ASP A 263 -21.59 -7.19 0.82
N ARG A 264 -21.42 -7.84 -0.31
CA ARG A 264 -20.91 -7.20 -1.52
C ARG A 264 -21.81 -6.07 -2.02
N ARG A 265 -23.13 -6.26 -2.07
CA ARG A 265 -24.08 -5.20 -2.50
C ARG A 265 -24.03 -3.98 -1.59
N VAL A 266 -23.95 -4.20 -0.28
CA VAL A 266 -23.87 -3.12 0.71
C VAL A 266 -22.55 -2.38 0.58
N ALA A 267 -21.44 -3.10 0.40
CA ALA A 267 -20.13 -2.50 0.15
C ALA A 267 -20.14 -1.67 -1.15
N GLU A 268 -20.57 -2.25 -2.27
CA GLU A 268 -20.67 -1.56 -3.57
C GLU A 268 -21.48 -0.27 -3.48
N HIS A 269 -22.64 -0.31 -2.82
CA HIS A 269 -23.48 0.87 -2.61
C HIS A 269 -22.76 1.95 -1.77
N THR A 270 -22.10 1.54 -0.70
CA THR A 270 -21.40 2.46 0.20
C THR A 270 -20.18 3.10 -0.48
N LEU A 271 -19.47 2.35 -1.31
CA LEU A 271 -18.29 2.79 -2.02
C LEU A 271 -18.59 3.66 -3.25
N GLU A 272 -19.73 3.49 -3.89
CA GLU A 272 -20.05 4.11 -5.19
C GLU A 272 -19.92 5.64 -5.15
N THR A 273 -20.51 6.31 -4.19
CA THR A 273 -20.51 7.79 -4.13
C THR A 273 -19.15 8.38 -3.85
N PRO A 274 -18.36 7.92 -2.85
CA PRO A 274 -17.02 8.44 -2.60
C PRO A 274 -16.06 8.23 -3.78
N PHE A 275 -16.05 7.03 -4.37
CA PHE A 275 -15.19 6.73 -5.51
C PHE A 275 -15.60 7.46 -6.78
N ARG A 276 -16.89 7.64 -7.04
CA ARG A 276 -17.39 8.41 -8.19
C ARG A 276 -16.89 9.84 -8.14
N ARG A 277 -16.96 10.51 -6.98
CA ARG A 277 -16.46 11.89 -6.82
C ARG A 277 -14.98 12.01 -7.18
N LEU A 278 -14.16 11.05 -6.75
CA LEU A 278 -12.73 11.06 -7.08
C LEU A 278 -12.48 10.75 -8.56
N ARG A 279 -13.19 9.80 -9.14
CA ARG A 279 -13.11 9.50 -10.57
C ARG A 279 -13.48 10.71 -11.43
N GLU A 280 -14.53 11.44 -11.05
CA GLU A 280 -14.93 12.67 -11.73
C GLU A 280 -13.86 13.77 -11.61
N LYS A 281 -13.29 13.94 -10.40
CA LYS A 281 -12.23 14.92 -10.14
C LYS A 281 -10.97 14.64 -10.95
N TYR A 282 -10.57 13.39 -11.08
CA TYR A 282 -9.36 12.97 -11.80
C TYR A 282 -9.62 12.42 -13.21
N ALA A 283 -10.77 12.72 -13.80
CA ALA A 283 -11.20 12.18 -15.11
C ALA A 283 -10.19 12.39 -16.25
N GLY A 284 -9.37 13.46 -16.17
CA GLY A 284 -8.32 13.76 -17.16
C GLY A 284 -6.96 13.08 -16.89
N VAL A 285 -6.82 12.27 -15.85
CA VAL A 285 -5.54 11.67 -15.43
C VAL A 285 -5.67 10.16 -15.41
N GLU A 286 -5.22 9.51 -16.47
CA GLU A 286 -5.38 8.05 -16.69
C GLU A 286 -4.76 7.22 -15.57
N ASP A 287 -3.53 7.56 -15.15
CA ASP A 287 -2.83 6.84 -14.08
C ASP A 287 -3.56 6.94 -12.73
N ALA A 288 -4.13 8.09 -12.41
CA ALA A 288 -4.92 8.27 -11.20
C ALA A 288 -6.21 7.44 -11.23
N LEU A 289 -6.89 7.40 -12.39
CA LEU A 289 -8.10 6.57 -12.57
C LEU A 289 -7.78 5.09 -12.43
N LYS A 290 -6.67 4.63 -12.98
CA LYS A 290 -6.20 3.24 -12.85
C LYS A 290 -5.93 2.87 -11.40
N PHE A 291 -5.21 3.72 -10.67
CA PHE A 291 -4.99 3.53 -9.23
C PHE A 291 -6.30 3.49 -8.43
N LEU A 292 -7.22 4.45 -8.67
CA LEU A 292 -8.52 4.49 -8.00
C LEU A 292 -9.39 3.26 -8.31
N ALA A 293 -9.32 2.73 -9.53
CA ALA A 293 -10.01 1.49 -9.90
C ALA A 293 -9.42 0.28 -9.16
N GLY A 294 -8.10 0.18 -9.07
CA GLY A 294 -7.40 -0.84 -8.28
C GLY A 294 -7.76 -0.77 -6.80
N LEU A 295 -7.75 0.42 -6.21
CA LEU A 295 -8.14 0.66 -4.81
C LEU A 295 -9.59 0.26 -4.55
N HIS A 296 -10.52 0.63 -5.45
CA HIS A 296 -11.93 0.26 -5.35
C HIS A 296 -12.12 -1.26 -5.38
N LYS A 297 -11.50 -1.94 -6.35
CA LYS A 297 -11.55 -3.40 -6.48
C LYS A 297 -10.99 -4.09 -5.24
N HIS A 298 -9.80 -3.68 -4.79
CA HIS A 298 -9.16 -4.25 -3.60
C HIS A 298 -10.00 -4.06 -2.33
N THR A 299 -10.65 -2.90 -2.18
CA THR A 299 -11.54 -2.64 -1.06
C THR A 299 -12.74 -3.59 -1.08
N LEU A 300 -13.37 -3.80 -2.23
CA LEU A 300 -14.48 -4.75 -2.38
C LEU A 300 -14.07 -6.19 -2.06
N GLU A 301 -12.91 -6.63 -2.55
CA GLU A 301 -12.38 -7.97 -2.29
C GLU A 301 -11.98 -8.20 -0.82
N SER A 302 -11.64 -7.13 -0.10
CA SER A 302 -11.27 -7.20 1.32
C SER A 302 -12.46 -7.25 2.27
N VAL A 303 -13.65 -6.91 1.78
CA VAL A 303 -14.90 -6.85 2.58
C VAL A 303 -15.78 -8.07 2.31
N SER A 304 -15.57 -8.78 1.20
CA SER A 304 -16.24 -10.01 0.82
C SER A 304 -15.55 -11.22 1.40
#